data_014974deda444b19a7d22fbb3bd296b7
#
_entry.id   014974deda444b19a7d22fbb3bd296b7
#
_cell.length_a   1.000
_cell.length_b   1.000
_cell.length_c   1.000
_cell.angle_alpha   90.00
_cell.angle_beta   90.00
_cell.angle_gamma   90.00
#
_symmetry.space_group_name_H-M   'P 1'
#
loop_
_entity.id
_entity.type
_entity.pdbx_description
1 polymer ?
#
loop_
_entity_poly.entity_id
_entity_poly.type
_entity_poly.pdbx_seq_one_letter_code
_entity_poly.pdbx_strand_id
1 'polypeptide(L)' 'MIAPMTYQESISTIKDLMSAKTKEDLQDKMGEYMSRVDGTFFSVVNDVAQQLRAQGKLAAAQQLTNIGDALARLRFMI' A
#
# COMPACT_ATOMS: atom_id res chain seq x y z
N MET A 1 4.31 -18.06 -13.66
CA MET A 1 5.22 -17.19 -12.89
C MET A 1 4.62 -15.80 -12.79
N ILE A 2 4.54 -15.27 -11.57
CA ILE A 2 3.98 -13.93 -11.38
C ILE A 2 5.15 -12.94 -11.46
N ALA A 3 5.03 -11.98 -12.36
CA ALA A 3 6.05 -10.95 -12.50
C ALA A 3 6.04 -10.03 -11.26
N PRO A 4 7.21 -9.51 -10.82
CA PRO A 4 7.25 -8.54 -9.74
C PRO A 4 6.42 -7.31 -10.10
N MET A 5 5.83 -6.69 -9.07
CA MET A 5 5.08 -5.46 -9.26
C MET A 5 6.03 -4.35 -9.70
N THR A 6 5.65 -3.61 -10.77
CA THR A 6 6.46 -2.49 -11.22
C THR A 6 6.23 -1.28 -10.31
N TYR A 7 7.08 -0.25 -10.47
CA TYR A 7 6.90 1.01 -9.73
C TYR A 7 5.52 1.62 -10.02
N GLN A 8 5.13 1.68 -11.30
CA GLN A 8 3.84 2.26 -11.68
C GLN A 8 2.66 1.45 -11.17
N GLU A 9 2.77 0.12 -11.21
CA GLU A 9 1.73 -0.74 -10.64
C GLU A 9 1.61 -0.53 -9.14
N SER A 10 2.74 -0.37 -8.45
CA SER A 10 2.75 -0.08 -7.01
C SER A 10 2.06 1.25 -6.71
N ILE A 11 2.35 2.29 -7.50
CA ILE A 11 1.72 3.60 -7.33
C ILE A 11 0.20 3.49 -7.57
N SER A 12 -0.22 2.80 -8.63
CA SER A 12 -1.64 2.59 -8.92
C SER A 12 -2.33 1.84 -7.79
N THR A 13 -1.68 0.82 -7.25
CA THR A 13 -2.21 0.04 -6.12
C THR A 13 -2.36 0.91 -4.88
N ILE A 14 -1.37 1.75 -4.58
CA ILE A 14 -1.42 2.67 -3.45
C ILE A 14 -2.60 3.63 -3.61
N LYS A 15 -2.78 4.21 -4.80
CA LYS A 15 -3.90 5.11 -5.06
C LYS A 15 -5.24 4.42 -4.86
N ASP A 16 -5.36 3.19 -5.34
CA ASP A 16 -6.59 2.43 -5.19
C ASP A 16 -6.89 2.13 -3.73
N LEU A 17 -5.88 1.71 -2.97
CA LEU A 17 -6.03 1.45 -1.54
C LEU A 17 -6.43 2.71 -0.77
N MET A 18 -5.81 3.84 -1.09
CA MET A 18 -6.11 5.11 -0.42
C MET A 18 -7.45 5.70 -0.82
N SER A 19 -8.05 5.24 -1.93
CA SER A 19 -9.37 5.69 -2.37
C SER A 19 -10.51 4.95 -1.67
N ALA A 20 -10.23 3.96 -0.86
CA ALA A 20 -11.25 3.21 -0.12
C ALA A 20 -12.04 4.16 0.78
N LYS A 21 -13.38 4.05 0.73
CA LYS A 21 -14.26 4.97 1.46
C LYS A 21 -14.62 4.44 2.83
N THR A 22 -14.54 3.15 3.04
CA THR A 22 -14.86 2.51 4.32
C THR A 22 -13.77 1.53 4.68
N LYS A 23 -13.76 1.11 5.94
CA LYS A 23 -12.83 0.10 6.41
C LYS A 23 -13.05 -1.23 5.68
N GLU A 24 -14.32 -1.58 5.43
CA GLU A 24 -14.65 -2.81 4.71
C GLU A 24 -14.15 -2.77 3.27
N ASP A 25 -14.33 -1.64 2.59
CA ASP A 25 -13.83 -1.46 1.23
C ASP A 25 -12.30 -1.58 1.20
N LEU A 26 -11.62 -1.00 2.17
CA LEU A 26 -10.17 -1.10 2.28
C LEU A 26 -9.74 -2.56 2.47
N GLN A 27 -10.43 -3.30 3.33
CA GLN A 27 -10.11 -4.71 3.57
C GLN A 27 -10.29 -5.56 2.31
N ASP A 28 -11.36 -5.30 1.55
CA ASP A 28 -11.60 -5.98 0.28
C ASP A 28 -10.47 -5.71 -0.71
N LYS A 29 -10.05 -4.45 -0.84
CA LYS A 29 -8.95 -4.06 -1.73
C LYS A 29 -7.63 -4.70 -1.28
N MET A 30 -7.36 -4.70 0.00
CA MET A 30 -6.16 -5.33 0.54
C MET A 30 -6.14 -6.82 0.23
N GLY A 31 -7.29 -7.49 0.33
CA GLY A 31 -7.40 -8.90 -0.02
C GLY A 31 -7.09 -9.18 -1.48
N GLU A 32 -7.52 -8.29 -2.38
CA GLU A 32 -7.23 -8.41 -3.81
C GLU A 32 -5.73 -8.33 -4.11
N TYR A 33 -5.01 -7.47 -3.40
CA TYR A 33 -3.61 -7.21 -3.70
C TYR A 33 -2.63 -8.05 -2.89
N MET A 34 -3.11 -8.75 -1.86
CA MET A 34 -2.24 -9.44 -0.91
C MET A 34 -1.28 -10.42 -1.59
N SER A 35 -1.75 -11.15 -2.59
CA SER A 35 -0.94 -12.15 -3.30
C SER A 35 0.05 -11.51 -4.27
N ARG A 36 -0.10 -10.22 -4.58
CA ARG A 36 0.71 -9.51 -5.56
C ARG A 36 1.73 -8.57 -4.94
N VAL A 37 1.53 -8.18 -3.67
CA VAL A 37 2.46 -7.26 -3.02
C VAL A 37 3.79 -7.97 -2.74
N ASP A 38 4.87 -7.25 -2.93
CA ASP A 38 6.22 -7.78 -2.78
C ASP A 38 7.15 -6.69 -2.22
N GLY A 39 8.44 -6.98 -2.17
CA GLY A 39 9.42 -6.02 -1.67
C GLY A 39 9.42 -4.71 -2.43
N THR A 40 9.21 -4.76 -3.74
CA THR A 40 9.11 -3.55 -4.56
C THR A 40 7.94 -2.68 -4.11
N PHE A 41 6.77 -3.29 -3.89
CA PHE A 41 5.61 -2.56 -3.41
C PHE A 41 5.89 -1.87 -2.08
N PHE A 42 6.44 -2.59 -1.11
CA PHE A 42 6.71 -2.01 0.21
C PHE A 42 7.76 -0.90 0.15
N SER A 43 8.74 -1.03 -0.73
CA SER A 43 9.73 0.01 -0.97
C SER A 43 9.08 1.29 -1.51
N VAL A 44 8.15 1.14 -2.47
CA VAL A 44 7.41 2.25 -3.05
C VAL A 44 6.50 2.90 -2.01
N VAL A 45 5.84 2.09 -1.16
CA VAL A 45 5.02 2.62 -0.07
C VAL A 45 5.85 3.53 0.83
N ASN A 46 7.05 3.10 1.19
CA ASN A 46 7.94 3.90 2.04
C ASN A 46 8.34 5.20 1.34
N ASP A 47 8.70 5.14 0.07
CA ASP A 47 9.10 6.33 -0.70
C ASP A 47 7.97 7.33 -0.81
N VAL A 48 6.75 6.87 -1.13
CA VAL A 48 5.58 7.74 -1.26
C VAL A 48 5.22 8.36 0.09
N ALA A 49 5.28 7.58 1.17
CA ALA A 49 5.02 8.10 2.52
C ALA A 49 6.01 9.21 2.89
N GLN A 50 7.28 9.05 2.54
CA GLN A 50 8.29 10.08 2.79
C GLN A 50 8.03 11.34 1.96
N GLN A 51 7.63 11.19 0.71
CA GLN A 51 7.27 12.33 -0.14
C GLN A 51 6.07 13.09 0.42
N LEU A 52 5.06 12.37 0.90
CA LEU A 52 3.89 12.99 1.51
C LEU A 52 4.27 13.78 2.76
N ARG A 53 5.16 13.24 3.59
CA ARG A 53 5.65 13.96 4.76
C ARG A 53 6.40 15.23 4.37
N ALA A 54 7.23 15.15 3.35
CA ALA A 54 7.97 16.30 2.86
C ALA A 54 7.06 17.39 2.33
N GLN A 55 5.88 17.02 1.82
CA GLN A 55 4.87 17.95 1.34
C GLN A 55 3.95 18.46 2.44
N GLY A 56 4.15 18.04 3.67
CA GLY A 56 3.31 18.42 4.80
C GLY A 56 2.00 17.64 4.90
N LYS A 57 1.83 16.60 4.10
CA LYS A 57 0.62 15.77 4.09
C LYS A 57 0.76 14.63 5.09
N LEU A 58 0.83 14.98 6.37
CA LEU A 58 1.15 14.03 7.42
C LEU A 58 0.06 12.98 7.64
N ALA A 59 -1.22 13.37 7.53
CA ALA A 59 -2.33 12.44 7.71
C ALA A 59 -2.34 11.38 6.60
N ALA A 60 -2.10 11.81 5.34
CA ALA A 60 -2.04 10.88 4.22
C ALA A 60 -0.84 9.94 4.34
N ALA A 61 0.31 10.45 4.77
CA ALA A 61 1.50 9.63 4.98
C ALA A 61 1.26 8.58 6.06
N GLN A 62 0.60 8.96 7.15
CA GLN A 62 0.30 8.04 8.24
C GLN A 62 -0.69 6.96 7.78
N GLN A 63 -1.71 7.35 7.03
CA GLN A 63 -2.67 6.40 6.49
C GLN A 63 -1.99 5.37 5.59
N LEU A 64 -1.11 5.82 4.71
CA LEU A 64 -0.39 4.92 3.82
C LEU A 64 0.54 3.98 4.59
N THR A 65 1.23 4.49 5.59
CA THR A 65 2.09 3.68 6.46
C THR A 65 1.27 2.59 7.16
N ASN A 66 0.09 2.95 7.68
CA ASN A 66 -0.79 1.99 8.34
C ASN A 66 -1.27 0.90 7.39
N ILE A 67 -1.61 1.26 6.15
CA ILE A 67 -2.01 0.30 5.13
C ILE A 67 -0.87 -0.66 4.82
N GLY A 68 0.34 -0.13 4.62
CA GLY A 68 1.52 -0.95 4.37
C GLY A 68 1.82 -1.91 5.50
N ASP A 69 1.73 -1.45 6.75
CA ASP A 69 1.94 -2.28 7.93
C ASP A 69 0.91 -3.40 8.01
N ALA A 70 -0.36 -3.09 7.72
CA ALA A 70 -1.43 -4.08 7.73
C ALA A 70 -1.20 -5.16 6.68
N LEU A 71 -0.81 -4.76 5.46
CA LEU A 71 -0.49 -5.71 4.40
C LEU A 71 0.69 -6.59 4.76
N ALA A 72 1.72 -6.02 5.36
CA ALA A 72 2.90 -6.79 5.78
C ALA A 72 2.52 -7.83 6.84
N ARG A 73 1.70 -7.45 7.82
CA ARG A 73 1.24 -8.37 8.85
C ARG A 73 0.44 -9.51 8.28
N LEU A 74 -0.51 -9.21 7.38
CA LEU A 74 -1.33 -10.25 6.76
C LEU A 74 -0.47 -11.22 5.96
N ARG A 75 0.52 -10.71 5.25
CA ARG A 75 1.42 -11.53 4.46
C ARG A 75 2.22 -12.49 5.34
N PHE A 76 2.68 -12.04 6.50
CA PHE A 76 3.49 -12.88 7.41
C PHE A 76 2.64 -13.84 8.22
N MET A 77 1.34 -13.64 8.32
CA MET A 77 0.44 -14.54 9.04
C MET A 77 0.01 -15.74 8.19
N ILE A 78 0.30 -15.72 6.91
CA ILE A 78 0.00 -16.81 5.99
C ILE A 78 1.27 -17.63 5.76
#